data_60fc49672761e5531c1c2b6006597bfc
#
_entry.id   60fc49672761e5531c1c2b6006597bfc
#
_cell.length_a   1.000
_cell.length_b   1.000
_cell.length_c   1.000
_cell.angle_alpha   90.00
_cell.angle_beta   90.00
_cell.angle_gamma   90.00
#
_symmetry.space_group_name_H-M   'P 1'
#
loop_
_entity.id
_entity.type
_entity.pdbx_description
1 polymer ?
#
loop_
_entity_poly.entity_id
_entity_poly.type
_entity_poly.pdbx_seq_one_letter_code
_entity_poly.pdbx_strand_id
1 'polypeptide(L)'
;RIEVGNFTAVTSECQIFDTNFHYMRNIKTGKVDPISKDVFIGECCWIGNRTNIMKGTVLPDNTIVSSNSLLNKDYTSTVPSYSIIGGMPARLLKTDMARVYHWEIYAELESHFSASEDSYFTYTGVEDETPYIEKSMFI
;
A
#
# COMPACT_ATOMS: atom_id res chain seq x y z
N ARG A 1 6.13 17.42 -3.11
CA ARG A 1 7.08 16.47 -2.48
C ARG A 1 6.44 15.10 -2.43
N ILE A 2 7.22 14.07 -2.77
CA ILE A 2 6.79 12.66 -2.67
C ILE A 2 7.78 11.95 -1.75
N GLU A 3 7.28 11.29 -0.72
CA GLU A 3 8.07 10.43 0.17
C GLU A 3 7.48 9.03 0.18
N VAL A 4 8.35 8.03 0.06
CA VAL A 4 8.00 6.62 0.15
C VAL A 4 8.84 5.99 1.25
N GLY A 5 8.18 5.37 2.20
CA GLY A 5 8.81 4.73 3.35
C GLY A 5 9.67 3.51 2.97
N ASN A 6 10.53 3.13 3.88
CA ASN A 6 11.46 2.00 3.71
C ASN A 6 10.70 0.69 3.45
N PHE A 7 11.29 -0.19 2.67
CA PHE A 7 10.76 -1.52 2.35
C PHE A 7 9.37 -1.53 1.68
N THR A 8 8.91 -0.39 1.18
CA THR A 8 7.69 -0.30 0.41
C THR A 8 7.93 -0.77 -1.02
N ALA A 9 7.11 -1.72 -1.47
CA ALA A 9 7.14 -2.23 -2.83
C ALA A 9 6.11 -1.47 -3.68
N VAL A 10 6.61 -0.70 -4.64
CA VAL A 10 5.78 -0.09 -5.69
C VAL A 10 5.91 -0.95 -6.94
N THR A 11 4.83 -1.60 -7.33
CA THR A 11 4.85 -2.55 -8.43
C THR A 11 4.67 -1.88 -9.78
N SER A 12 4.52 -2.65 -10.85
CA SER A 12 4.61 -2.14 -12.20
C SER A 12 3.47 -1.18 -12.58
N GLU A 13 3.79 -0.22 -13.44
CA GLU A 13 2.86 0.75 -14.04
C GLU A 13 2.13 1.64 -13.02
N CYS A 14 2.67 1.77 -11.80
CA CYS A 14 2.14 2.72 -10.83
C CYS A 14 2.53 4.15 -11.18
N GLN A 15 1.65 5.09 -10.89
CA GLN A 15 1.90 6.52 -11.06
C GLN A 15 1.70 7.24 -9.72
N ILE A 16 2.63 8.13 -9.39
CA ILE A 16 2.56 8.93 -8.17
C ILE A 16 2.72 10.40 -8.54
N PHE A 17 1.72 11.20 -8.22
CA PHE A 17 1.68 12.62 -8.52
C PHE A 17 1.42 13.45 -7.26
N ASP A 18 2.26 14.44 -7.00
CA ASP A 18 2.01 15.46 -5.98
C ASP A 18 1.39 16.74 -6.55
N THR A 19 1.04 16.74 -7.82
CA THR A 19 0.46 17.87 -8.55
C THR A 19 -0.63 17.42 -9.52
N ASN A 20 -1.59 18.29 -9.76
CA ASN A 20 -2.57 18.13 -10.83
C ASN A 20 -2.13 18.76 -12.16
N PHE A 21 -0.96 19.37 -12.20
CA PHE A 21 -0.38 20.08 -13.36
C PHE A 21 -1.17 21.32 -13.82
N HIS A 22 -2.46 21.39 -13.56
CA HIS A 22 -3.35 22.49 -13.93
C HIS A 22 -4.20 22.92 -12.76
N TYR A 23 -4.47 24.24 -12.66
CA TYR A 23 -5.43 24.75 -11.71
C TYR A 23 -6.86 24.43 -12.14
N MET A 24 -7.70 24.17 -11.16
CA MET A 24 -9.14 24.02 -11.33
C MET A 24 -9.89 25.03 -10.48
N ARG A 25 -10.96 25.59 -11.01
CA ARG A 25 -11.80 26.56 -10.34
C ARG A 25 -13.22 26.03 -10.14
N ASN A 26 -13.74 26.19 -8.96
CA ASN A 26 -15.16 26.04 -8.74
C ASN A 26 -15.89 27.20 -9.42
N ILE A 27 -16.72 26.92 -10.41
CA ILE A 27 -17.37 27.96 -11.22
C ILE A 27 -18.44 28.76 -10.47
N LYS A 28 -18.99 28.20 -9.37
CA LYS A 28 -20.01 28.87 -8.55
C LYS A 28 -19.39 29.78 -7.50
N THR A 29 -18.33 29.31 -6.84
CA THR A 29 -17.70 30.01 -5.69
C THR A 29 -16.46 30.81 -6.08
N GLY A 30 -15.87 30.54 -7.25
CA GLY A 30 -14.61 31.11 -7.69
C GLY A 30 -13.37 30.57 -6.98
N LYS A 31 -13.53 29.59 -6.08
CA LYS A 31 -12.41 29.02 -5.34
C LYS A 31 -11.50 28.19 -6.24
N VAL A 32 -10.20 28.38 -6.04
CA VAL A 32 -9.13 27.64 -6.69
C VAL A 32 -8.26 26.99 -5.60
N ASP A 33 -8.10 25.68 -5.67
CA ASP A 33 -7.25 24.95 -4.75
C ASP A 33 -5.78 24.94 -5.19
N PRO A 34 -4.83 24.75 -4.25
CA PRO A 34 -3.42 24.57 -4.60
C PRO A 34 -3.23 23.45 -5.62
N ILE A 35 -2.36 23.70 -6.60
CA ILE A 35 -2.07 22.74 -7.66
C ILE A 35 -1.37 21.49 -7.13
N SER A 36 -0.57 21.63 -6.08
CA SER A 36 0.26 20.56 -5.50
C SER A 36 -0.08 20.35 -4.03
N LYS A 37 0.10 19.10 -3.57
CA LYS A 37 0.03 18.71 -2.18
C LYS A 37 0.89 17.47 -1.98
N ASP A 38 1.66 17.44 -0.89
CA ASP A 38 2.59 16.36 -0.60
C ASP A 38 1.92 14.98 -0.56
N VAL A 39 2.68 13.97 -0.94
CA VAL A 39 2.32 12.56 -0.88
C VAL A 39 3.27 11.85 0.06
N PHE A 40 2.73 11.13 1.03
CA PHE A 40 3.48 10.32 1.97
C PHE A 40 2.97 8.89 1.95
N ILE A 41 3.83 7.97 1.59
CA ILE A 41 3.54 6.52 1.63
C ILE A 41 4.35 5.93 2.76
N GLY A 42 3.68 5.23 3.67
CA GLY A 42 4.30 4.63 4.85
C GLY A 42 5.32 3.55 4.53
N GLU A 43 5.91 2.99 5.57
CA GLU A 43 6.88 1.90 5.48
C GLU A 43 6.18 0.55 5.23
N CYS A 44 6.91 -0.38 4.61
CA CYS A 44 6.45 -1.76 4.40
C CYS A 44 5.09 -1.86 3.69
N CYS A 45 4.74 -0.89 2.87
CA CYS A 45 3.53 -0.95 2.06
C CYS A 45 3.75 -1.81 0.81
N TRP A 46 2.68 -2.36 0.29
CA TRP A 46 2.67 -3.07 -0.98
C TRP A 46 1.64 -2.45 -1.90
N ILE A 47 2.12 -1.74 -2.91
CA ILE A 47 1.28 -1.04 -3.88
C ILE A 47 1.09 -1.93 -5.11
N GLY A 48 -0.13 -2.38 -5.35
CA GLY A 48 -0.49 -3.22 -6.49
C GLY A 48 -0.32 -2.52 -7.83
N ASN A 49 -0.20 -3.30 -8.88
CA ASN A 49 0.05 -2.83 -10.24
C ASN A 49 -0.98 -1.80 -10.72
N ARG A 50 -0.55 -0.84 -11.52
CA ARG A 50 -1.41 0.17 -12.15
C ARG A 50 -2.19 1.02 -11.16
N THR A 51 -1.65 1.21 -9.97
CA THR A 51 -2.25 2.08 -8.96
C THR A 51 -1.85 3.53 -9.23
N ASN A 52 -2.80 4.42 -9.17
CA ASN A 52 -2.59 5.86 -9.27
C ASN A 52 -2.66 6.48 -7.88
N ILE A 53 -1.61 7.16 -7.47
CA ILE A 53 -1.51 7.86 -6.19
C ILE A 53 -1.44 9.35 -6.49
N MET A 54 -2.46 10.07 -6.05
CA MET A 54 -2.65 11.48 -6.35
C MET A 54 -2.20 12.37 -5.20
N LYS A 55 -2.05 13.64 -5.48
CA LYS A 55 -1.64 14.66 -4.50
C LYS A 55 -2.47 14.58 -3.21
N GLY A 56 -1.81 14.77 -2.09
CA GLY A 56 -2.45 14.75 -0.77
C GLY A 56 -2.71 13.36 -0.21
N THR A 57 -2.26 12.30 -0.90
CA THR A 57 -2.34 10.96 -0.36
C THR A 57 -1.36 10.79 0.80
N VAL A 58 -1.87 10.29 1.93
CA VAL A 58 -1.07 9.82 3.05
C VAL A 58 -1.49 8.39 3.37
N LEU A 59 -0.56 7.47 3.30
CA LEU A 59 -0.81 6.05 3.49
C LEU A 59 -0.13 5.54 4.76
N PRO A 60 -0.86 4.89 5.68
CA PRO A 60 -0.26 4.29 6.88
C PRO A 60 0.75 3.20 6.54
N ASP A 61 1.66 2.92 7.48
CA ASP A 61 2.60 1.82 7.38
C ASP A 61 1.88 0.47 7.22
N ASN A 62 2.54 -0.49 6.59
CA ASN A 62 2.03 -1.85 6.42
C ASN A 62 0.67 -1.93 5.73
N THR A 63 0.42 -1.05 4.78
CA THR A 63 -0.81 -1.07 3.99
C THR A 63 -0.60 -1.78 2.66
N ILE A 64 -1.54 -2.65 2.34
CA ILE A 64 -1.61 -3.33 1.04
C ILE A 64 -2.64 -2.62 0.17
N VAL A 65 -2.24 -2.24 -1.02
CA VAL A 65 -3.12 -1.59 -2.00
C VAL A 65 -3.35 -2.55 -3.16
N SER A 66 -4.62 -2.89 -3.40
CA SER A 66 -5.00 -3.74 -4.53
C SER A 66 -4.69 -3.08 -5.87
N SER A 67 -4.38 -3.89 -6.88
CA SER A 67 -4.10 -3.41 -8.23
C SER A 67 -5.25 -2.56 -8.80
N ASN A 68 -4.93 -1.65 -9.72
CA ASN A 68 -5.88 -0.75 -10.37
C ASN A 68 -6.66 0.14 -9.39
N SER A 69 -6.03 0.61 -8.36
CA SER A 69 -6.63 1.50 -7.36
C SER A 69 -6.29 2.96 -7.62
N LEU A 70 -7.13 3.85 -7.11
CA LEU A 70 -6.91 5.29 -7.08
C LEU A 70 -6.88 5.78 -5.63
N LEU A 71 -5.73 6.27 -5.19
CA LEU A 71 -5.54 6.89 -3.88
C LEU A 71 -5.51 8.40 -4.04
N ASN A 72 -6.36 9.10 -3.31
CA ASN A 72 -6.54 10.55 -3.49
C ASN A 72 -6.79 11.33 -2.20
N LYS A 73 -6.51 10.74 -1.04
CA LYS A 73 -6.73 11.39 0.25
C LYS A 73 -5.77 10.92 1.34
N ASP A 74 -5.85 11.55 2.49
CA ASP A 74 -5.20 11.07 3.72
C ASP A 74 -6.02 9.91 4.30
N TYR A 75 -5.40 8.73 4.39
CA TYR A 75 -6.01 7.50 4.91
C TYR A 75 -5.69 7.24 6.37
N THR A 76 -4.85 8.05 7.02
CA THR A 76 -4.35 7.76 8.36
C THR A 76 -5.41 7.75 9.45
N SER A 77 -6.52 8.48 9.26
CA SER A 77 -7.63 8.50 10.21
C SER A 77 -8.67 7.41 10.01
N THR A 78 -8.68 6.74 8.85
CA THR A 78 -9.74 5.78 8.47
C THR A 78 -9.23 4.38 8.17
N VAL A 79 -7.94 4.22 7.97
CA VAL A 79 -7.30 2.94 7.62
C VAL A 79 -6.22 2.63 8.65
N PRO A 80 -6.42 1.62 9.50
CA PRO A 80 -5.36 1.17 10.40
C PRO A 80 -4.22 0.51 9.62
N SER A 81 -3.03 0.47 10.20
CA SER A 81 -1.94 -0.35 9.70
C SER A 81 -2.38 -1.81 9.55
N TYR A 82 -1.73 -2.56 8.67
CA TYR A 82 -2.09 -3.95 8.34
C TYR A 82 -3.49 -4.08 7.74
N SER A 83 -3.83 -3.17 6.86
CA SER A 83 -5.08 -3.21 6.11
C SER A 83 -4.85 -3.42 4.62
N ILE A 84 -5.89 -3.90 3.96
CA ILE A 84 -5.99 -3.89 2.49
C ILE A 84 -6.98 -2.80 2.10
N ILE A 85 -6.55 -1.91 1.24
CA ILE A 85 -7.41 -0.93 0.59
C ILE A 85 -7.42 -1.14 -0.92
N GLY A 86 -8.44 -0.68 -1.59
CA GLY A 86 -8.51 -0.79 -3.04
C GLY A 86 -9.77 -0.19 -3.63
N GLY A 87 -9.76 -0.05 -4.94
CA GLY A 87 -10.85 0.52 -5.70
C GLY A 87 -10.55 1.91 -6.24
N MET A 88 -11.52 2.49 -6.93
CA MET A 88 -11.42 3.81 -7.57
C MET A 88 -12.64 4.64 -7.20
N PRO A 89 -12.60 5.50 -6.17
CA PRO A 89 -11.49 5.73 -5.23
C PRO A 89 -11.28 4.58 -4.25
N ALA A 90 -10.05 4.43 -3.76
CA ALA A 90 -9.70 3.37 -2.83
C ALA A 90 -10.42 3.53 -1.49
N ARG A 91 -10.85 2.41 -0.95
CA ARG A 91 -11.51 2.29 0.35
C ARG A 91 -10.98 1.09 1.12
N LEU A 92 -11.24 1.05 2.41
CA LEU A 92 -10.89 -0.09 3.25
C LEU A 92 -11.64 -1.34 2.79
N LEU A 93 -10.91 -2.42 2.52
CA LEU A 93 -11.45 -3.71 2.11
C LEU A 93 -11.34 -4.74 3.22
N LYS A 94 -10.21 -4.79 3.93
CA LYS A 94 -9.94 -5.77 4.97
C LYS A 94 -8.92 -5.25 5.98
N THR A 95 -9.07 -5.61 7.23
CA THR A 95 -8.11 -5.34 8.32
C THR A 95 -7.35 -6.59 8.73
N ASP A 96 -6.32 -6.43 9.55
CA ASP A 96 -5.52 -7.54 10.11
C ASP A 96 -4.89 -8.42 9.02
N MET A 97 -4.36 -7.77 8.01
CA MET A 97 -3.69 -8.41 6.86
C MET A 97 -2.27 -7.92 6.74
N ALA A 98 -1.34 -8.84 6.62
CA ALA A 98 0.06 -8.56 6.36
C ALA A 98 0.57 -9.35 5.17
N ARG A 99 1.50 -8.76 4.42
CA ARG A 99 2.26 -9.49 3.41
C ARG A 99 3.21 -10.47 4.11
N VAL A 100 3.34 -11.67 3.56
CA VAL A 100 4.38 -12.61 3.99
C VAL A 100 5.69 -12.20 3.35
N TYR A 101 6.68 -11.83 4.17
CA TYR A 101 8.01 -11.44 3.70
C TYR A 101 9.07 -12.52 3.89
N HIS A 102 8.88 -13.36 4.88
CA HIS A 102 9.84 -14.36 5.30
C HIS A 102 9.94 -15.48 4.25
N TRP A 103 11.08 -15.59 3.59
CA TRP A 103 11.23 -16.54 2.48
C TRP A 103 11.09 -18.01 2.89
N GLU A 104 11.48 -18.38 4.11
CA GLU A 104 11.32 -19.74 4.62
C GLU A 104 9.85 -20.10 4.79
N ILE A 105 9.06 -19.17 5.32
CA ILE A 105 7.60 -19.31 5.43
C ILE A 105 7.00 -19.40 4.03
N TYR A 106 7.45 -18.57 3.12
CA TYR A 106 6.97 -18.56 1.75
C TYR A 106 7.19 -19.92 1.07
N ALA A 107 8.39 -20.50 1.24
CA ALA A 107 8.72 -21.82 0.71
C ALA A 107 7.86 -22.94 1.34
N GLU A 108 7.61 -22.87 2.65
CA GLU A 108 6.72 -23.79 3.35
C GLU A 108 5.29 -23.70 2.83
N LEU A 109 4.77 -22.50 2.63
CA LEU A 109 3.43 -22.27 2.07
C LEU A 109 3.32 -22.81 0.63
N GLU A 110 4.29 -22.54 -0.21
CA GLU A 110 4.31 -23.09 -1.58
C GLU A 110 4.33 -24.61 -1.57
N SER A 111 5.14 -25.23 -0.73
CA SER A 111 5.20 -26.67 -0.57
C SER A 111 3.86 -27.24 -0.11
N HIS A 112 3.23 -26.63 0.89
CA HIS A 112 1.94 -27.04 1.41
C HIS A 112 0.86 -26.99 0.34
N PHE A 113 0.69 -25.84 -0.31
CA PHE A 113 -0.38 -25.67 -1.32
C PHE A 113 -0.14 -26.42 -2.62
N SER A 114 1.10 -26.81 -2.90
CA SER A 114 1.40 -27.71 -4.04
C SER A 114 1.06 -29.18 -3.75
N ALA A 115 1.08 -29.58 -2.48
CA ALA A 115 0.88 -30.96 -2.05
C ALA A 115 -0.55 -31.25 -1.54
N SER A 116 -1.36 -30.23 -1.32
CA SER A 116 -2.73 -30.35 -0.78
C SER A 116 -3.72 -29.46 -1.52
N GLU A 117 -5.00 -29.80 -1.39
CA GLU A 117 -6.12 -28.98 -1.88
C GLU A 117 -6.72 -28.08 -0.78
N ASP A 118 -6.01 -27.88 0.33
CA ASP A 118 -6.46 -27.03 1.40
C ASP A 118 -6.67 -25.58 0.94
N SER A 119 -7.74 -24.96 1.42
CA SER A 119 -8.08 -23.59 1.05
C SER A 119 -7.32 -22.52 1.85
N TYR A 120 -6.64 -22.92 2.92
CA TYR A 120 -5.82 -22.05 3.75
C TYR A 120 -4.80 -22.86 4.56
N PHE A 121 -3.79 -22.14 5.06
CA PHE A 121 -2.78 -22.64 5.98
C PHE A 121 -2.78 -21.75 7.23
N THR A 122 -2.83 -22.34 8.41
CA THR A 122 -2.71 -21.58 9.65
C THR A 122 -1.26 -21.55 10.07
N TYR A 123 -0.66 -20.37 9.98
CA TYR A 123 0.71 -20.14 10.41
C TYR A 123 0.73 -19.57 11.83
N THR A 124 1.50 -20.23 12.71
CA THR A 124 1.67 -19.80 14.10
C THR A 124 3.14 -19.54 14.40
N GLY A 125 3.47 -18.44 15.09
CA GLY A 125 4.79 -18.21 15.64
C GLY A 125 5.64 -17.13 14.98
N VAL A 126 5.11 -16.36 14.02
CA VAL A 126 5.75 -15.14 13.53
C VAL A 126 5.02 -13.93 14.05
N GLU A 127 5.65 -13.18 14.90
CA GLU A 127 5.06 -11.99 15.52
C GLU A 127 5.34 -10.73 14.72
N ASP A 128 6.51 -10.63 14.09
CA ASP A 128 6.89 -9.47 13.30
C ASP A 128 7.90 -9.88 12.22
N GLU A 129 7.52 -9.70 10.97
CA GLU A 129 8.36 -10.05 9.82
C GLU A 129 9.26 -8.90 9.35
N THR A 130 8.95 -7.67 9.73
CA THR A 130 9.72 -6.49 9.31
C THR A 130 11.20 -6.54 9.70
N PRO A 131 11.56 -6.87 10.94
CA PRO A 131 12.97 -6.98 11.33
C PRO A 131 13.73 -8.08 10.56
N TYR A 132 13.02 -9.06 10.05
CA TYR A 132 13.61 -10.13 9.26
C TYR A 132 13.98 -9.67 7.85
N ILE A 133 13.16 -8.82 7.25
CA ILE A 133 13.48 -8.21 5.95
C ILE A 133 14.79 -7.42 6.07
N GLU A 134 14.92 -6.61 7.09
CA GLU A 134 16.13 -5.84 7.33
C GLU A 134 17.36 -6.75 7.42
N LYS A 135 17.27 -7.84 8.16
CA LYS A 135 18.36 -8.82 8.27
C LYS A 135 18.69 -9.51 6.96
N SER A 136 17.67 -9.87 6.19
CA SER A 136 17.88 -10.59 4.91
C SER A 136 18.44 -9.71 3.81
N MET A 137 18.17 -8.42 3.83
CA MET A 137 18.67 -7.47 2.82
C MET A 137 20.15 -7.10 3.01
N PHE A 138 20.71 -7.31 4.20
CA PHE A 138 22.10 -6.95 4.52
C PHE A 138 23.03 -8.15 4.71
N ILE A 139 22.54 -9.33 4.42
CA ILE A 139 23.35 -10.55 4.35
C ILE A 139 23.74 -10.83 2.90
#